data_ea9e22aa2e55f053fe70dce46dc157ae
#
_entry.id   ea9e22aa2e55f053fe70dce46dc157ae
#
_cell.length_a   1.000
_cell.length_b   1.000
_cell.length_c   1.000
_cell.angle_alpha   90.00
_cell.angle_beta   90.00
_cell.angle_gamma   90.00
#
_symmetry.space_group_name_H-M   'P 1'
#
loop_
_entity.id
_entity.type
_entity.pdbx_description
1 polymer ?
#
loop_
_entity_poly.entity_id
_entity_poly.type
_entity_poly.pdbx_seq_one_letter_code
_entity_poly.pdbx_strand_id
1 'polypeptide(L)'
;WAIKPWPFENASVTLYSRPVAPHGPVVLLVHGWGGHAGQMLALAERLQGQGMRPVILEMPAHGRSTGPTSNLPQFARAIEYAAARLQQQGYRLDAVVAHSLGASAAAFAASRGLALRKLVLLAPPASPHEYTRLFAQVFGLSERTRAAMQKRFEAREGVLMPQFEPQAVGPRIRQATLVVHDRRDSINRFADGVAFSEAIPGARLLATQDLGHRHLLKDDAVLQEVAAFLA
;
A
#
# COMPACT_ATOMS: atom_id res chain seq x y z
N TRP A 1 20.03 7.16 6.01
CA TRP A 1 18.78 6.60 6.52
C TRP A 1 19.01 5.92 7.87
N ALA A 2 18.21 6.26 8.88
CA ALA A 2 18.10 5.51 10.12
C ALA A 2 17.21 4.28 9.86
N ILE A 3 17.70 3.10 10.21
CA ILE A 3 17.05 1.81 9.99
C ILE A 3 16.68 1.25 11.37
N LYS A 4 15.38 1.05 11.60
CA LYS A 4 14.88 0.58 12.90
C LYS A 4 13.97 -0.63 12.72
N PRO A 5 14.37 -1.81 13.20
CA PRO A 5 13.46 -2.94 13.30
C PRO A 5 12.49 -2.70 14.46
N TRP A 6 11.20 -2.98 14.23
CA TRP A 6 10.16 -2.96 15.25
C TRP A 6 9.54 -4.35 15.40
N PRO A 7 9.38 -4.87 16.61
CA PRO A 7 8.64 -6.12 16.83
C PRO A 7 7.25 -6.02 16.25
N PHE A 8 6.84 -7.01 15.47
CA PHE A 8 5.53 -7.08 14.86
C PHE A 8 5.06 -8.53 14.78
N GLU A 9 3.93 -8.84 15.42
CA GLU A 9 3.44 -10.23 15.56
C GLU A 9 4.56 -11.15 16.11
N ASN A 10 4.82 -12.29 15.45
CA ASN A 10 5.91 -13.19 15.80
C ASN A 10 7.22 -12.92 15.01
N ALA A 11 7.38 -11.69 14.52
CA ALA A 11 8.45 -11.29 13.61
C ALA A 11 8.84 -9.81 13.82
N SER A 12 9.33 -9.14 12.78
CA SER A 12 9.62 -7.71 12.80
C SER A 12 9.25 -7.04 11.48
N VAL A 13 8.96 -5.75 11.55
CA VAL A 13 8.94 -4.84 10.40
C VAL A 13 10.07 -3.84 10.52
N THR A 14 10.62 -3.39 9.40
CA THR A 14 11.74 -2.45 9.39
C THR A 14 11.28 -1.09 8.87
N LEU A 15 11.59 -0.04 9.61
CA LEU A 15 11.33 1.33 9.21
C LEU A 15 12.61 2.03 8.81
N TYR A 16 12.52 2.80 7.73
CA TYR A 16 13.59 3.67 7.26
C TYR A 16 13.12 5.11 7.36
N SER A 17 13.90 5.96 8.02
CA SER A 17 13.59 7.39 8.18
C SER A 17 14.84 8.23 8.05
N ARG A 18 14.67 9.50 7.67
CA ARG A 18 15.76 10.51 7.73
C ARG A 18 15.38 11.63 8.71
N PRO A 19 16.36 12.24 9.38
CA PRO A 19 16.14 13.49 10.11
C PRO A 19 15.68 14.57 9.13
N VAL A 20 14.54 15.16 9.39
CA VAL A 20 13.97 16.30 8.64
C VAL A 20 13.57 17.36 9.66
N ALA A 21 13.28 18.57 9.22
CA ALA A 21 12.77 19.62 10.09
C ALA A 21 11.69 19.11 11.06
N PRO A 22 11.72 19.50 12.34
CA PRO A 22 10.95 18.88 13.41
C PRO A 22 9.43 18.85 13.20
N HIS A 23 8.89 19.69 12.35
CA HIS A 23 7.46 19.94 12.19
C HIS A 23 6.89 19.49 10.84
N GLY A 24 7.68 18.84 9.98
CA GLY A 24 7.18 18.32 8.69
C GLY A 24 6.14 17.22 8.86
N PRO A 25 5.09 17.19 8.00
CA PRO A 25 4.07 16.14 8.03
C PRO A 25 4.71 14.77 7.74
N VAL A 26 4.28 13.76 8.51
CA VAL A 26 4.78 12.39 8.35
C VAL A 26 4.00 11.68 7.24
N VAL A 27 4.73 11.15 6.27
CA VAL A 27 4.17 10.36 5.16
C VAL A 27 4.73 8.94 5.21
N LEU A 28 3.86 7.96 5.42
CA LEU A 28 4.24 6.54 5.40
C LEU A 28 4.24 6.02 3.97
N LEU A 29 5.37 5.46 3.54
CA LEU A 29 5.56 4.89 2.22
C LEU A 29 5.58 3.37 2.30
N VAL A 30 4.75 2.70 1.49
CA VAL A 30 4.51 1.26 1.56
C VAL A 30 4.69 0.63 0.19
N HIS A 31 5.60 -0.35 0.07
CA HIS A 31 5.83 -1.09 -1.16
C HIS A 31 4.81 -2.23 -1.37
N GLY A 32 4.82 -2.85 -2.56
CA GLY A 32 3.99 -3.99 -2.91
C GLY A 32 4.59 -5.34 -2.51
N TRP A 33 3.84 -6.42 -2.77
CA TRP A 33 4.30 -7.78 -2.55
C TRP A 33 5.50 -8.11 -3.45
N GLY A 34 6.50 -8.78 -2.90
CA GLY A 34 7.78 -9.02 -3.59
C GLY A 34 8.63 -7.76 -3.78
N GLY A 35 8.23 -6.62 -3.18
CA GLY A 35 8.98 -5.37 -3.20
C GLY A 35 9.95 -5.21 -2.03
N HIS A 36 10.52 -4.03 -1.91
CA HIS A 36 11.44 -3.65 -0.84
C HIS A 36 11.49 -2.12 -0.67
N ALA A 37 12.02 -1.63 0.44
CA ALA A 37 12.11 -0.21 0.77
C ALA A 37 12.77 0.64 -0.33
N GLY A 38 13.77 0.12 -1.02
CA GLY A 38 14.47 0.82 -2.10
C GLY A 38 13.58 1.27 -3.27
N GLN A 39 12.45 0.61 -3.49
CA GLN A 39 11.50 1.02 -4.53
C GLN A 39 10.81 2.35 -4.23
N MET A 40 10.74 2.74 -2.95
CA MET A 40 10.08 3.95 -2.50
C MET A 40 11.05 5.15 -2.35
N LEU A 41 12.35 4.98 -2.65
CA LEU A 41 13.36 6.01 -2.39
C LEU A 41 13.17 7.28 -3.21
N ALA A 42 12.88 7.18 -4.50
CA ALA A 42 12.69 8.35 -5.36
C ALA A 42 11.53 9.22 -4.85
N LEU A 43 10.42 8.58 -4.44
CA LEU A 43 9.30 9.28 -3.83
C LEU A 43 9.69 9.90 -2.47
N ALA A 44 10.40 9.15 -1.64
CA ALA A 44 10.86 9.66 -0.34
C ALA A 44 11.76 10.90 -0.49
N GLU A 45 12.67 10.90 -1.46
CA GLU A 45 13.54 12.04 -1.74
C GLU A 45 12.76 13.25 -2.26
N ARG A 46 11.79 13.04 -3.14
CA ARG A 46 10.89 14.09 -3.62
C ARG A 46 10.11 14.73 -2.46
N LEU A 47 9.49 13.93 -1.61
CA LEU A 47 8.70 14.43 -0.46
C LEU A 47 9.58 15.16 0.56
N GLN A 48 10.78 14.63 0.83
CA GLN A 48 11.74 15.29 1.71
C GLN A 48 12.16 16.66 1.19
N GLY A 49 12.39 16.78 -0.13
CA GLY A 49 12.71 18.06 -0.78
C GLY A 49 11.61 19.13 -0.62
N GLN A 50 10.38 18.71 -0.31
CA GLN A 50 9.25 19.57 -0.01
C GLN A 50 8.97 19.76 1.50
N GLY A 51 9.92 19.39 2.35
CA GLY A 51 9.80 19.56 3.80
C GLY A 51 8.93 18.53 4.51
N MET A 52 8.46 17.50 3.81
CA MET A 52 7.73 16.38 4.43
C MET A 52 8.71 15.40 5.09
N ARG A 53 8.19 14.58 5.97
CA ARG A 53 8.95 13.51 6.66
C ARG A 53 8.54 12.14 6.15
N PRO A 54 9.19 11.62 5.10
CA PRO A 54 8.93 10.27 4.62
C PRO A 54 9.46 9.23 5.60
N VAL A 55 8.65 8.22 5.87
CA VAL A 55 9.01 7.00 6.61
C VAL A 55 8.66 5.83 5.71
N ILE A 56 9.64 5.03 5.33
CA ILE A 56 9.40 3.85 4.50
C ILE A 56 9.21 2.65 5.42
N LEU A 57 8.10 1.95 5.26
CA LEU A 57 7.81 0.70 5.95
C LEU A 57 8.14 -0.48 5.03
N GLU A 58 9.10 -1.28 5.45
CA GLU A 58 9.37 -2.56 4.78
C GLU A 58 8.49 -3.64 5.38
N MET A 59 7.67 -4.24 4.53
CA MET A 59 6.55 -5.09 4.94
C MET A 59 7.02 -6.45 5.50
N PRO A 60 6.20 -7.16 6.31
CA PRO A 60 6.57 -8.45 6.88
C PRO A 60 7.07 -9.43 5.81
N ALA A 61 8.09 -10.21 6.13
CA ALA A 61 8.76 -11.16 5.23
C ALA A 61 9.38 -10.56 3.96
N HIS A 62 9.68 -9.24 3.96
CA HIS A 62 10.36 -8.56 2.85
C HIS A 62 11.61 -7.84 3.33
N GLY A 63 12.63 -7.83 2.51
CA GLY A 63 13.89 -7.12 2.75
C GLY A 63 14.52 -7.47 4.11
N ARG A 64 14.65 -6.48 4.99
CA ARG A 64 15.18 -6.66 6.35
C ARG A 64 14.11 -7.00 7.39
N SER A 65 12.84 -6.95 7.01
CA SER A 65 11.74 -7.39 7.87
C SER A 65 11.68 -8.91 7.92
N THR A 66 11.46 -9.45 9.11
CA THR A 66 11.42 -10.90 9.29
C THR A 66 10.01 -11.46 9.18
N GLY A 67 9.90 -12.78 9.15
CA GLY A 67 8.63 -13.51 9.08
C GLY A 67 8.65 -14.59 8.01
N PRO A 68 7.87 -15.67 8.18
CA PRO A 68 7.83 -16.78 7.24
C PRO A 68 6.90 -16.54 6.05
N THR A 69 5.93 -15.64 6.19
CA THR A 69 4.89 -15.36 5.17
C THR A 69 4.45 -13.91 5.23
N SER A 70 3.81 -13.47 4.16
CA SER A 70 3.13 -12.19 4.15
C SER A 70 1.90 -12.23 3.22
N ASN A 71 0.89 -11.44 3.56
CA ASN A 71 -0.37 -11.38 2.84
C ASN A 71 -1.03 -10.00 3.02
N LEU A 72 -2.12 -9.73 2.30
CA LEU A 72 -2.80 -8.44 2.34
C LEU A 72 -3.30 -8.05 3.75
N PRO A 73 -4.02 -8.91 4.52
CA PRO A 73 -4.38 -8.59 5.90
C PRO A 73 -3.20 -8.25 6.80
N GLN A 74 -2.10 -8.98 6.66
CA GLN A 74 -0.89 -8.74 7.44
C GLN A 74 -0.22 -7.41 7.04
N PHE A 75 -0.24 -7.06 5.76
CA PHE A 75 0.18 -5.74 5.29
C PHE A 75 -0.66 -4.63 5.94
N ALA A 76 -1.98 -4.77 5.97
CA ALA A 76 -2.86 -3.79 6.59
C ALA A 76 -2.57 -3.63 8.08
N ARG A 77 -2.43 -4.74 8.82
CA ARG A 77 -2.05 -4.70 10.24
C ARG A 77 -0.67 -4.06 10.47
N ALA A 78 0.29 -4.29 9.58
CA ALA A 78 1.60 -3.67 9.67
C ALA A 78 1.54 -2.15 9.46
N ILE A 79 0.68 -1.66 8.56
CA ILE A 79 0.42 -0.23 8.35
C ILE A 79 -0.24 0.38 9.60
N GLU A 80 -1.29 -0.25 10.13
CA GLU A 80 -1.97 0.18 11.36
C GLU A 80 -1.02 0.21 12.55
N TYR A 81 -0.19 -0.82 12.70
CA TYR A 81 0.84 -0.90 13.74
C TYR A 81 1.89 0.21 13.62
N ALA A 82 2.41 0.44 12.40
CA ALA A 82 3.39 1.50 12.18
C ALA A 82 2.81 2.89 12.50
N ALA A 83 1.57 3.15 12.10
CA ALA A 83 0.87 4.39 12.43
C ALA A 83 0.72 4.57 13.95
N ALA A 84 0.26 3.54 14.67
CA ALA A 84 0.12 3.58 16.12
C ALA A 84 1.47 3.81 16.83
N ARG A 85 2.53 3.16 16.37
CA ARG A 85 3.89 3.34 16.93
C ARG A 85 4.45 4.73 16.67
N LEU A 86 4.23 5.30 15.49
CA LEU A 86 4.60 6.68 15.18
C LEU A 86 3.85 7.65 16.11
N GLN A 87 2.56 7.44 16.31
CA GLN A 87 1.75 8.25 17.23
C GLN A 87 2.25 8.18 18.68
N GLN A 88 2.62 7.00 19.16
CA GLN A 88 3.22 6.83 20.51
C GLN A 88 4.55 7.59 20.67
N GLN A 89 5.27 7.80 19.57
CA GLN A 89 6.50 8.60 19.52
C GLN A 89 6.25 10.11 19.35
N GLY A 90 4.99 10.55 19.40
CA GLY A 90 4.59 11.94 19.23
C GLY A 90 4.48 12.40 17.76
N TYR A 91 4.56 11.48 16.80
CA TYR A 91 4.38 11.81 15.38
C TYR A 91 2.95 11.57 14.94
N ARG A 92 2.33 12.56 14.32
CA ARG A 92 1.05 12.40 13.67
C ARG A 92 1.27 11.98 12.22
N LEU A 93 0.74 10.80 11.86
CA LEU A 93 0.71 10.34 10.46
C LEU A 93 -0.25 11.25 9.68
N ASP A 94 0.27 11.90 8.65
CA ASP A 94 -0.52 12.79 7.80
C ASP A 94 -1.06 12.06 6.56
N ALA A 95 -0.22 11.24 5.96
CA ALA A 95 -0.58 10.53 4.74
C ALA A 95 0.05 9.14 4.66
N VAL A 96 -0.56 8.29 3.84
CA VAL A 96 0.02 7.03 3.36
C VAL A 96 0.10 7.08 1.84
N VAL A 97 1.27 6.72 1.29
CA VAL A 97 1.45 6.45 -0.13
C VAL A 97 1.86 5.00 -0.29
N ALA A 98 1.06 4.23 -0.97
CA ALA A 98 1.24 2.79 -1.04
C ALA A 98 1.14 2.26 -2.47
N HIS A 99 1.95 1.24 -2.79
CA HIS A 99 2.05 0.66 -4.12
C HIS A 99 1.53 -0.77 -4.16
N SER A 100 0.82 -1.13 -5.24
CA SER A 100 0.40 -2.49 -5.56
C SER A 100 -0.38 -3.13 -4.38
N LEU A 101 -0.02 -4.33 -3.90
CA LEU A 101 -0.66 -4.97 -2.74
C LEU A 101 -0.66 -4.07 -1.51
N GLY A 102 0.41 -3.26 -1.32
CA GLY A 102 0.47 -2.26 -0.26
C GLY A 102 -0.65 -1.23 -0.38
N ALA A 103 -1.03 -0.84 -1.61
CA ALA A 103 -2.12 0.10 -1.84
C ALA A 103 -3.48 -0.46 -1.43
N SER A 104 -3.80 -1.70 -1.81
CA SER A 104 -5.04 -2.37 -1.36
C SER A 104 -5.05 -2.56 0.15
N ALA A 105 -3.90 -2.88 0.77
CA ALA A 105 -3.78 -2.98 2.22
C ALA A 105 -3.98 -1.62 2.92
N ALA A 106 -3.44 -0.54 2.34
CA ALA A 106 -3.64 0.82 2.85
C ALA A 106 -5.09 1.27 2.72
N ALA A 107 -5.76 0.96 1.60
CA ALA A 107 -7.19 1.21 1.41
C ALA A 107 -8.03 0.45 2.44
N PHE A 108 -7.71 -0.82 2.70
CA PHE A 108 -8.40 -1.61 3.72
C PHE A 108 -8.19 -1.03 5.12
N ALA A 109 -6.96 -0.65 5.50
CA ALA A 109 -6.69 -0.01 6.78
C ALA A 109 -7.41 1.34 6.92
N ALA A 110 -7.43 2.17 5.86
CA ALA A 110 -8.15 3.43 5.82
C ALA A 110 -9.67 3.24 6.01
N SER A 111 -10.26 2.22 5.36
CA SER A 111 -11.68 1.88 5.51
C SER A 111 -12.07 1.44 6.93
N ARG A 112 -11.09 1.04 7.73
CA ARG A 112 -11.23 0.64 9.14
C ARG A 112 -10.96 1.77 10.13
N GLY A 113 -10.73 2.98 9.64
CA GLY A 113 -10.55 4.17 10.48
C GLY A 113 -9.11 4.53 10.78
N LEU A 114 -8.14 4.08 9.97
CA LEU A 114 -6.76 4.55 10.09
C LEU A 114 -6.72 6.09 10.04
N ALA A 115 -6.19 6.70 11.08
CA ALA A 115 -6.18 8.15 11.24
C ALA A 115 -5.10 8.79 10.36
N LEU A 116 -5.50 9.34 9.22
CA LEU A 116 -4.69 10.14 8.30
C LEU A 116 -5.57 11.11 7.50
N ARG A 117 -4.98 12.10 6.86
CA ARG A 117 -5.70 13.09 6.04
C ARG A 117 -5.75 12.72 4.57
N LYS A 118 -4.66 12.19 4.03
CA LYS A 118 -4.50 11.93 2.60
C LYS A 118 -4.04 10.50 2.34
N LEU A 119 -4.56 9.90 1.29
CA LEU A 119 -4.23 8.54 0.85
C LEU A 119 -3.85 8.55 -0.62
N VAL A 120 -2.72 7.93 -0.95
CA VAL A 120 -2.29 7.75 -2.35
C VAL A 120 -2.15 6.27 -2.64
N LEU A 121 -2.87 5.80 -3.64
CA LEU A 121 -2.90 4.41 -4.10
C LEU A 121 -2.23 4.32 -5.48
N LEU A 122 -1.04 3.74 -5.54
CA LEU A 122 -0.27 3.57 -6.76
C LEU A 122 -0.47 2.15 -7.30
N ALA A 123 -1.09 2.00 -8.46
CA ALA A 123 -1.38 0.73 -9.13
C ALA A 123 -2.05 -0.32 -8.20
N PRO A 124 -3.15 0.01 -7.48
CA PRO A 124 -3.81 -0.91 -6.56
C PRO A 124 -4.45 -2.08 -7.31
N PRO A 125 -4.29 -3.35 -6.87
CA PRO A 125 -5.10 -4.47 -7.34
C PRO A 125 -6.48 -4.45 -6.69
N ALA A 126 -7.55 -4.64 -7.49
CA ALA A 126 -8.93 -4.53 -6.99
C ALA A 126 -9.44 -5.80 -6.30
N SER A 127 -9.12 -6.97 -6.83
CA SER A 127 -9.70 -8.22 -6.34
C SER A 127 -8.65 -9.26 -5.95
N PRO A 128 -8.44 -9.49 -4.64
CA PRO A 128 -7.58 -10.59 -4.18
C PRO A 128 -8.06 -11.95 -4.72
N HIS A 129 -9.35 -12.11 -4.95
CA HIS A 129 -9.93 -13.33 -5.49
C HIS A 129 -9.43 -13.62 -6.91
N GLU A 130 -9.39 -12.62 -7.79
CA GLU A 130 -8.84 -12.77 -9.15
C GLU A 130 -7.36 -13.12 -9.13
N TYR A 131 -6.58 -12.56 -8.21
CA TYR A 131 -5.16 -12.89 -8.07
C TYR A 131 -4.94 -14.32 -7.58
N THR A 132 -5.83 -14.88 -6.73
CA THR A 132 -5.77 -16.32 -6.41
C THR A 132 -6.07 -17.20 -7.59
N ARG A 133 -6.95 -16.78 -8.52
CA ARG A 133 -7.22 -17.48 -9.77
C ARG A 133 -6.02 -17.45 -10.70
N LEU A 134 -5.43 -16.27 -10.90
CA LEU A 134 -4.21 -16.13 -11.71
C LEU A 134 -3.07 -16.99 -11.13
N PHE A 135 -2.87 -16.98 -9.82
CA PHE A 135 -1.91 -17.83 -9.13
C PHE A 135 -2.18 -19.33 -9.43
N ALA A 136 -3.42 -19.76 -9.32
CA ALA A 136 -3.80 -21.14 -9.61
C ALA A 136 -3.52 -21.52 -11.04
N GLN A 137 -3.80 -20.63 -12.02
CA GLN A 137 -3.49 -20.85 -13.42
C GLN A 137 -1.99 -20.99 -13.68
N VAL A 138 -1.18 -20.10 -13.13
CA VAL A 138 0.29 -20.11 -13.31
C VAL A 138 0.91 -21.40 -12.76
N PHE A 139 0.41 -21.91 -11.64
CA PHE A 139 0.92 -23.11 -10.99
C PHE A 139 0.15 -24.40 -11.36
N GLY A 140 -0.76 -24.35 -12.32
CA GLY A 140 -1.54 -25.51 -12.76
C GLY A 140 -2.42 -26.13 -11.66
N LEU A 141 -2.86 -25.31 -10.69
CA LEU A 141 -3.71 -25.80 -9.60
C LEU A 141 -5.16 -25.97 -10.06
N SER A 142 -5.80 -27.03 -9.58
CA SER A 142 -7.25 -27.21 -9.82
C SER A 142 -8.06 -26.16 -9.06
N GLU A 143 -9.27 -25.85 -9.55
CA GLU A 143 -10.19 -24.94 -8.85
C GLU A 143 -10.53 -25.47 -7.43
N ARG A 144 -10.63 -26.79 -7.25
CA ARG A 144 -10.81 -27.39 -5.93
C ARG A 144 -9.66 -27.04 -4.98
N THR A 145 -8.41 -27.10 -5.46
CA THR A 145 -7.23 -26.76 -4.68
C THR A 145 -7.20 -25.27 -4.36
N ARG A 146 -7.48 -24.41 -5.37
CA ARG A 146 -7.57 -22.96 -5.19
C ARG A 146 -8.65 -22.59 -4.15
N ALA A 147 -9.84 -23.15 -4.27
CA ALA A 147 -10.94 -22.88 -3.33
C ALA A 147 -10.61 -23.34 -1.90
N ALA A 148 -9.96 -24.50 -1.75
CA ALA A 148 -9.52 -24.99 -0.44
C ALA A 148 -8.45 -24.07 0.18
N MET A 149 -7.50 -23.61 -0.63
CA MET A 149 -6.47 -22.66 -0.22
C MET A 149 -7.09 -21.32 0.23
N GLN A 150 -8.04 -20.80 -0.52
CA GLN A 150 -8.76 -19.56 -0.18
C GLN A 150 -9.52 -19.72 1.14
N LYS A 151 -10.31 -20.79 1.29
CA LYS A 151 -11.06 -21.07 2.50
C LYS A 151 -10.15 -21.18 3.73
N ARG A 152 -9.00 -21.82 3.59
CA ARG A 152 -8.01 -21.92 4.67
C ARG A 152 -7.40 -20.57 5.02
N PHE A 153 -7.13 -19.74 4.01
CA PHE A 153 -6.64 -18.38 4.21
C PHE A 153 -7.68 -17.53 4.96
N GLU A 154 -8.93 -17.52 4.50
CA GLU A 154 -10.03 -16.76 5.12
C GLU A 154 -10.27 -17.20 6.56
N ALA A 155 -10.24 -18.52 6.83
CA ALA A 155 -10.38 -19.04 8.18
C ALA A 155 -9.23 -18.62 9.11
N ARG A 156 -8.00 -18.55 8.59
CA ARG A 156 -6.83 -18.13 9.36
C ARG A 156 -6.81 -16.63 9.65
N GLU A 157 -7.14 -15.82 8.65
CA GLU A 157 -7.06 -14.36 8.75
C GLU A 157 -8.34 -13.73 9.33
N GLY A 158 -9.44 -14.48 9.38
CA GLY A 158 -10.74 -13.98 9.85
C GLY A 158 -11.39 -12.94 8.92
N VAL A 159 -10.95 -12.89 7.65
CA VAL A 159 -11.40 -11.89 6.66
C VAL A 159 -11.70 -12.58 5.34
N LEU A 160 -12.86 -12.29 4.74
CA LEU A 160 -13.24 -12.81 3.44
C LEU A 160 -12.63 -11.97 2.31
N MET A 161 -12.25 -12.62 1.20
CA MET A 161 -11.64 -11.95 0.05
C MET A 161 -12.44 -10.73 -0.48
N PRO A 162 -13.77 -10.77 -0.60
CA PRO A 162 -14.55 -9.61 -1.07
C PRO A 162 -14.47 -8.38 -0.17
N GLN A 163 -14.06 -8.54 1.10
CA GLN A 163 -13.94 -7.41 2.03
C GLN A 163 -12.79 -6.45 1.70
N PHE A 164 -11.89 -6.86 0.81
CA PHE A 164 -10.77 -6.01 0.32
C PHE A 164 -11.08 -5.31 -0.99
N GLU A 165 -12.20 -5.65 -1.65
CA GLU A 165 -12.56 -5.09 -2.95
C GLU A 165 -12.97 -3.62 -2.84
N PRO A 166 -12.76 -2.81 -3.89
CA PRO A 166 -13.07 -1.39 -3.88
C PRO A 166 -14.49 -1.07 -3.41
N GLN A 167 -15.48 -1.87 -3.84
CA GLN A 167 -16.89 -1.71 -3.48
C GLN A 167 -17.15 -1.91 -1.97
N ALA A 168 -16.33 -2.71 -1.31
CA ALA A 168 -16.44 -2.95 0.13
C ALA A 168 -15.68 -1.89 0.95
N VAL A 169 -14.49 -1.50 0.51
CA VAL A 169 -13.63 -0.58 1.26
C VAL A 169 -13.89 0.90 0.91
N GLY A 170 -14.10 1.20 -0.37
CA GLY A 170 -14.18 2.56 -0.91
C GLY A 170 -15.19 3.45 -0.21
N PRO A 171 -16.46 3.04 -0.02
CA PRO A 171 -17.48 3.86 0.63
C PRO A 171 -17.16 4.25 2.08
N ARG A 172 -16.21 3.58 2.71
CA ARG A 172 -15.78 3.84 4.10
C ARG A 172 -14.53 4.71 4.19
N ILE A 173 -13.82 4.93 3.09
CA ILE A 173 -12.63 5.79 3.04
C ILE A 173 -13.09 7.25 3.05
N ARG A 174 -12.62 8.01 4.03
CA ARG A 174 -12.98 9.42 4.25
C ARG A 174 -11.85 10.38 3.90
N GLN A 175 -10.67 9.84 3.66
CA GLN A 175 -9.46 10.57 3.34
C GLN A 175 -9.53 11.13 1.92
N ALA A 176 -9.00 12.34 1.70
CA ALA A 176 -8.71 12.78 0.34
C ALA A 176 -7.81 11.75 -0.33
N THR A 177 -8.26 11.20 -1.46
CA THR A 177 -7.59 10.07 -2.11
C THR A 177 -7.15 10.38 -3.53
N LEU A 178 -5.90 10.06 -3.85
CA LEU A 178 -5.37 10.03 -5.20
C LEU A 178 -5.08 8.59 -5.60
N VAL A 179 -5.66 8.14 -6.70
CA VAL A 179 -5.33 6.86 -7.33
C VAL A 179 -4.45 7.15 -8.55
N VAL A 180 -3.31 6.49 -8.67
CA VAL A 180 -2.43 6.59 -9.85
C VAL A 180 -2.33 5.22 -10.49
N HIS A 181 -2.62 5.11 -11.78
CA HIS A 181 -2.54 3.83 -12.48
C HIS A 181 -2.14 4.02 -13.95
N ASP A 182 -1.25 3.15 -14.41
CA ASP A 182 -0.81 3.17 -15.81
C ASP A 182 -1.74 2.33 -16.70
N ARG A 183 -2.10 2.86 -17.88
CA ARG A 183 -2.98 2.18 -18.83
C ARG A 183 -2.39 0.89 -19.40
N ARG A 184 -1.05 0.77 -19.39
CA ARG A 184 -0.30 -0.41 -19.86
C ARG A 184 0.34 -1.19 -18.73
N ASP A 185 -0.21 -1.08 -17.51
CA ASP A 185 0.21 -1.94 -16.42
C ASP A 185 -0.11 -3.40 -16.75
N SER A 186 0.95 -4.21 -16.87
CA SER A 186 0.86 -5.64 -17.20
C SER A 186 0.70 -6.55 -15.98
N ILE A 187 0.76 -5.99 -14.78
CA ILE A 187 0.66 -6.72 -13.51
C ILE A 187 -0.72 -6.53 -12.90
N ASN A 188 -1.15 -5.29 -12.72
CA ASN A 188 -2.47 -4.93 -12.23
C ASN A 188 -3.23 -4.19 -13.33
N ARG A 189 -4.46 -4.59 -13.61
CA ARG A 189 -5.24 -4.00 -14.70
C ARG A 189 -5.57 -2.54 -14.39
N PHE A 190 -5.51 -1.69 -15.41
CA PHE A 190 -5.94 -0.29 -15.28
C PHE A 190 -7.35 -0.15 -14.71
N ALA A 191 -8.25 -1.07 -15.07
CA ALA A 191 -9.61 -1.14 -14.53
C ALA A 191 -9.66 -1.27 -13.00
N ASP A 192 -8.63 -1.83 -12.38
CA ASP A 192 -8.56 -1.94 -10.92
C ASP A 192 -8.40 -0.56 -10.28
N GLY A 193 -7.56 0.30 -10.85
CA GLY A 193 -7.41 1.70 -10.40
C GLY A 193 -8.68 2.52 -10.63
N VAL A 194 -9.36 2.31 -11.77
CA VAL A 194 -10.67 2.93 -12.05
C VAL A 194 -11.67 2.52 -10.98
N ALA A 195 -11.77 1.22 -10.66
CA ALA A 195 -12.69 0.71 -9.65
C ALA A 195 -12.46 1.33 -8.26
N PHE A 196 -11.20 1.53 -7.85
CA PHE A 196 -10.90 2.25 -6.61
C PHE A 196 -11.31 3.72 -6.68
N SER A 197 -11.03 4.42 -7.77
CA SER A 197 -11.37 5.83 -7.90
C SER A 197 -12.89 6.08 -7.94
N GLU A 198 -13.66 5.16 -8.51
CA GLU A 198 -15.13 5.24 -8.54
C GLU A 198 -15.77 4.88 -7.19
N ALA A 199 -15.19 3.92 -6.47
CA ALA A 199 -15.73 3.46 -5.19
C ALA A 199 -15.43 4.42 -4.02
N ILE A 200 -14.34 5.18 -4.08
CA ILE A 200 -13.94 6.09 -3.00
C ILE A 200 -14.52 7.48 -3.25
N PRO A 201 -15.37 8.01 -2.36
CA PRO A 201 -15.99 9.32 -2.53
C PRO A 201 -14.96 10.44 -2.70
N GLY A 202 -15.04 11.17 -3.81
CA GLY A 202 -14.16 12.30 -4.12
C GLY A 202 -12.72 11.91 -4.49
N ALA A 203 -12.44 10.64 -4.74
CA ALA A 203 -11.13 10.23 -5.20
C ALA A 203 -10.83 10.77 -6.61
N ARG A 204 -9.56 11.11 -6.83
CA ARG A 204 -9.05 11.56 -8.13
C ARG A 204 -8.23 10.44 -8.75
N LEU A 205 -8.44 10.15 -10.04
CA LEU A 205 -7.63 9.22 -10.81
C LEU A 205 -6.61 9.99 -11.67
N LEU A 206 -5.33 9.69 -11.48
CA LEU A 206 -4.25 10.07 -12.38
C LEU A 206 -3.92 8.86 -13.27
N ALA A 207 -4.36 8.89 -14.51
CA ALA A 207 -4.03 7.89 -15.50
C ALA A 207 -2.71 8.23 -16.18
N THR A 208 -1.76 7.31 -16.18
CA THR A 208 -0.51 7.43 -16.93
C THR A 208 -0.51 6.50 -18.14
N GLN A 209 0.47 6.66 -19.02
CA GLN A 209 0.63 5.88 -20.25
C GLN A 209 2.10 5.46 -20.39
N ASP A 210 2.31 4.16 -20.70
CA ASP A 210 3.64 3.59 -21.01
C ASP A 210 4.66 3.52 -19.85
N LEU A 211 4.23 3.76 -18.59
CA LEU A 211 5.08 3.60 -17.41
C LEU A 211 5.03 2.18 -16.84
N GLY A 212 3.91 1.50 -17.01
CA GLY A 212 3.67 0.18 -16.46
C GLY A 212 3.68 0.16 -14.92
N HIS A 213 3.81 -1.03 -14.34
CA HIS A 213 3.59 -1.25 -12.91
C HIS A 213 4.62 -0.60 -11.98
N ARG A 214 5.88 -0.49 -12.43
CA ARG A 214 7.00 -0.10 -11.54
C ARG A 214 7.61 1.26 -11.88
N HIS A 215 7.62 1.67 -13.16
CA HIS A 215 8.23 2.93 -13.53
C HIS A 215 7.46 4.14 -12.97
N LEU A 216 6.15 4.01 -12.73
CA LEU A 216 5.37 5.06 -12.05
C LEU A 216 5.93 5.47 -10.68
N LEU A 217 6.74 4.61 -10.03
CA LEU A 217 7.41 4.92 -8.76
C LEU A 217 8.64 5.84 -8.91
N LYS A 218 9.09 6.07 -10.15
CA LYS A 218 10.31 6.84 -10.47
C LYS A 218 10.06 7.95 -11.48
N ASP A 219 8.89 7.99 -12.09
CA ASP A 219 8.53 8.99 -13.08
C ASP A 219 8.36 10.37 -12.42
N ASP A 220 9.08 11.37 -12.93
CA ASP A 220 9.12 12.70 -12.33
C ASP A 220 7.75 13.39 -12.30
N ALA A 221 6.94 13.20 -13.35
CA ALA A 221 5.60 13.79 -13.39
C ALA A 221 4.68 13.16 -12.34
N VAL A 222 4.73 11.84 -12.20
CA VAL A 222 3.99 11.12 -11.14
C VAL A 222 4.46 11.56 -9.75
N LEU A 223 5.77 11.62 -9.52
CA LEU A 223 6.34 12.05 -8.24
C LEU A 223 5.93 13.48 -7.89
N GLN A 224 5.89 14.37 -8.88
CA GLN A 224 5.46 15.76 -8.72
C GLN A 224 3.97 15.84 -8.37
N GLU A 225 3.10 15.12 -9.08
CA GLU A 225 1.65 15.09 -8.83
C GLU A 225 1.33 14.53 -7.43
N VAL A 226 1.99 13.45 -7.03
CA VAL A 226 1.85 12.88 -5.68
C VAL A 226 2.27 13.90 -4.63
N ALA A 227 3.42 14.56 -4.82
CA ALA A 227 3.93 15.53 -3.88
C ALA A 227 3.02 16.77 -3.79
N ALA A 228 2.51 17.27 -4.92
CA ALA A 228 1.55 18.38 -4.97
C ALA A 228 0.21 18.01 -4.29
N PHE A 229 -0.25 16.78 -4.48
CA PHE A 229 -1.45 16.29 -3.79
C PHE A 229 -1.25 16.24 -2.27
N LEU A 230 -0.05 15.91 -1.79
CA LEU A 230 0.26 15.77 -0.37
C LEU A 230 0.52 17.13 0.33
N ALA A 231 0.95 18.14 -0.38
CA ALA A 231 1.08 19.50 0.13
C ALA A 231 -0.29 20.10 0.49
#